data_078d8afdc698b24c1a81c34fea05a99d
#
_entry.id   078d8afdc698b24c1a81c34fea05a99d
#
_cell.length_a   1.000
_cell.length_b   1.000
_cell.length_c   1.000
_cell.angle_alpha   90.00
_cell.angle_beta   90.00
_cell.angle_gamma   90.00
#
_symmetry.space_group_name_H-M   'P 1'
#
loop_
_entity.id
_entity.type
_entity.pdbx_description
1 polymer ?
#
loop_
_entity_poly.entity_id
_entity_poly.type
_entity_poly.pdbx_seq_one_letter_code
_entity_poly.pdbx_strand_id
1 'polypeptide(L)'
;RWSMFFKQLVREIYKLGVDSIWIVVIISIFIGTVIAIQISLNISSPLIPKFTIGYTTREIILLEFSSSIMCLILAGKVGSNITSEIGTMRVTEQIDAMEIMGVNSANFLIMPKITGMMLFIPVLVFFSMTTGILGGVFASHVVSGMTPASFEFGLQYYFNPFYIWYSVIKSVVYAFLISSIGSYFGYNVKGGSLEVGKASTNAIVISSIMILLADVILTHIMLTK
;
A
#
# COMPACT_ATOMS: atom_id res chain seq x y z
N ARG A 1 -20.88 12.69 19.53
CA ARG A 1 -19.83 13.01 18.52
C ARG A 1 -18.91 11.83 18.27
N TRP A 2 -18.34 11.18 19.29
CA TRP A 2 -17.43 10.03 19.13
C TRP A 2 -18.09 8.83 18.45
N SER A 3 -19.32 8.49 18.78
CA SER A 3 -20.06 7.36 18.17
C SER A 3 -20.23 7.54 16.67
N MET A 4 -20.51 8.76 16.19
CA MET A 4 -20.62 9.03 14.74
C MET A 4 -19.26 8.91 14.03
N PHE A 5 -18.18 9.42 14.64
CA PHE A 5 -16.83 9.28 14.09
C PHE A 5 -16.43 7.81 13.95
N PHE A 6 -16.61 6.99 14.99
CA PHE A 6 -16.33 5.56 14.94
C PHE A 6 -17.16 4.83 13.87
N LYS A 7 -18.42 5.17 13.73
CA LYS A 7 -19.28 4.57 12.70
C LYS A 7 -18.80 4.92 11.29
N GLN A 8 -18.38 6.16 11.06
CA GLN A 8 -17.80 6.58 9.78
C GLN A 8 -16.45 5.93 9.55
N LEU A 9 -15.55 5.90 10.53
CA LEU A 9 -14.25 5.26 10.44
C LEU A 9 -14.36 3.80 10.04
N VAL A 10 -15.23 3.03 10.69
CA VAL A 10 -15.48 1.61 10.34
C VAL A 10 -16.01 1.48 8.91
N ARG A 11 -16.92 2.37 8.49
CA ARG A 11 -17.45 2.40 7.13
C ARG A 11 -16.36 2.68 6.09
N GLU A 12 -15.46 3.63 6.36
CA GLU A 12 -14.34 3.96 5.47
C GLU A 12 -13.32 2.82 5.40
N ILE A 13 -13.00 2.20 6.52
CA ILE A 13 -12.14 1.02 6.57
C ILE A 13 -12.74 -0.11 5.71
N TYR A 14 -14.04 -0.37 5.84
CA TYR A 14 -14.68 -1.39 5.04
C TYR A 14 -14.64 -1.06 3.54
N LYS A 15 -15.07 0.15 3.17
CA LYS A 15 -15.19 0.58 1.78
C LYS A 15 -13.85 0.69 1.05
N LEU A 16 -12.84 1.26 1.69
CA LEU A 16 -11.54 1.53 1.08
C LEU A 16 -10.52 0.43 1.36
N GLY A 17 -10.58 -0.15 2.54
CA GLY A 17 -9.63 -1.14 3.02
C GLY A 17 -10.01 -2.56 2.63
N VAL A 18 -11.14 -3.06 3.13
CA VAL A 18 -11.56 -4.45 2.93
C VAL A 18 -11.75 -4.78 1.45
N ASP A 19 -12.35 -3.87 0.68
CA ASP A 19 -12.49 -4.02 -0.76
C ASP A 19 -11.15 -4.05 -1.52
N SER A 20 -10.05 -3.68 -0.85
CA SER A 20 -8.71 -3.73 -1.43
C SER A 20 -7.95 -5.01 -1.13
N ILE A 21 -8.42 -5.87 -0.21
CA ILE A 21 -7.74 -7.11 0.18
C ILE A 21 -7.52 -8.02 -1.05
N TRP A 22 -8.55 -8.25 -1.85
CA TRP A 22 -8.46 -9.14 -3.00
C TRP A 22 -7.41 -8.73 -4.01
N ILE A 23 -7.34 -7.45 -4.35
CA ILE A 23 -6.34 -6.97 -5.30
C ILE A 23 -4.92 -7.07 -4.72
N VAL A 24 -4.76 -6.79 -3.41
CA VAL A 24 -3.49 -6.92 -2.71
C VAL A 24 -3.01 -8.38 -2.73
N VAL A 25 -3.88 -9.31 -2.36
CA VAL A 25 -3.56 -10.75 -2.32
C VAL A 25 -3.15 -11.26 -3.70
N ILE A 26 -3.95 -10.99 -4.73
CA ILE A 26 -3.68 -11.46 -6.09
C ILE A 26 -2.36 -10.90 -6.60
N ILE A 27 -2.15 -9.59 -6.51
CA ILE A 27 -0.92 -8.95 -7.00
C ILE A 27 0.29 -9.49 -6.24
N SER A 28 0.20 -9.63 -4.92
CA SER A 28 1.32 -10.08 -4.09
C SER A 28 1.74 -11.52 -4.41
N ILE A 29 0.79 -12.43 -4.64
CA ILE A 29 1.10 -13.81 -5.02
C ILE A 29 1.86 -13.82 -6.36
N PHE A 30 1.33 -13.13 -7.38
CA PHE A 30 1.96 -13.13 -8.70
C PHE A 30 3.35 -12.49 -8.68
N ILE A 31 3.51 -11.36 -8.01
CA ILE A 31 4.80 -10.69 -7.96
C ILE A 31 5.79 -11.46 -7.10
N GLY A 32 5.37 -12.03 -5.97
CA GLY A 32 6.23 -12.91 -5.17
C GLY A 32 6.75 -14.10 -5.99
N THR A 33 5.89 -14.70 -6.81
CA THR A 33 6.27 -15.75 -7.76
C THR A 33 7.29 -15.24 -8.78
N VAL A 34 7.04 -14.09 -9.39
CA VAL A 34 7.94 -13.49 -10.40
C VAL A 34 9.30 -13.14 -9.82
N ILE A 35 9.34 -12.54 -8.61
CA ILE A 35 10.60 -12.22 -7.93
C ILE A 35 11.43 -13.47 -7.69
N ALA A 36 10.82 -14.55 -7.18
CA ALA A 36 11.51 -15.81 -6.93
C ALA A 36 12.09 -16.42 -8.23
N ILE A 37 11.32 -16.38 -9.33
CA ILE A 37 11.78 -16.84 -10.64
C ILE A 37 12.97 -16.01 -11.15
N GLN A 38 12.86 -14.69 -11.09
CA GLN A 38 13.94 -13.79 -11.54
C GLN A 38 15.24 -13.99 -10.76
N ILE A 39 15.14 -14.12 -9.43
CA ILE A 39 16.30 -14.38 -8.59
C ILE A 39 16.92 -15.74 -8.92
N SER A 40 16.10 -16.78 -9.14
CA SER A 40 16.58 -18.11 -9.55
C SER A 40 17.35 -18.08 -10.86
N LEU A 41 16.90 -17.30 -11.84
CA LEU A 41 17.58 -17.16 -13.12
C LEU A 41 18.90 -16.37 -13.00
N ASN A 42 18.94 -15.36 -12.13
CA ASN A 42 20.14 -14.55 -11.89
C ASN A 42 21.22 -15.30 -11.07
N ILE A 43 20.78 -16.21 -10.19
CA ILE A 43 21.71 -17.02 -9.36
C ILE A 43 21.89 -18.38 -10.03
N SER A 44 22.43 -18.40 -11.23
CA SER A 44 22.76 -19.66 -11.97
C SER A 44 24.17 -20.17 -11.70
N SER A 45 25.01 -19.40 -10.97
CA SER A 45 26.38 -19.81 -10.66
C SER A 45 26.43 -20.93 -9.63
N PRO A 46 27.19 -22.01 -9.88
CA PRO A 46 27.35 -23.11 -8.93
C PRO A 46 28.03 -22.72 -7.60
N LEU A 47 28.69 -21.56 -7.56
CA LEU A 47 29.39 -21.03 -6.37
C LEU A 47 28.45 -20.43 -5.33
N ILE A 48 27.24 -20.06 -5.72
CA ILE A 48 26.27 -19.43 -4.82
C ILE A 48 25.30 -20.49 -4.29
N PRO A 49 25.18 -20.65 -2.97
CA PRO A 49 24.24 -21.62 -2.39
C PRO A 49 22.80 -21.33 -2.79
N LYS A 50 22.04 -22.36 -3.15
CA LYS A 50 20.65 -22.22 -3.63
C LYS A 50 19.68 -21.63 -2.60
N PHE A 51 19.95 -21.73 -1.31
CA PHE A 51 19.12 -21.12 -0.28
C PHE A 51 19.09 -19.57 -0.37
N THR A 52 20.10 -18.98 -1.01
CA THR A 52 20.17 -17.53 -1.23
C THR A 52 18.96 -17.00 -2.02
N ILE A 53 18.36 -17.83 -2.88
CA ILE A 53 17.16 -17.46 -3.62
C ILE A 53 16.01 -17.15 -2.66
N GLY A 54 15.73 -18.04 -1.70
CA GLY A 54 14.67 -17.84 -0.71
C GLY A 54 14.96 -16.64 0.21
N TYR A 55 16.22 -16.51 0.66
CA TYR A 55 16.68 -15.39 1.47
C TYR A 55 16.45 -14.04 0.76
N THR A 56 16.96 -13.89 -0.46
CA THR A 56 16.84 -12.63 -1.23
C THR A 56 15.38 -12.32 -1.61
N THR A 57 14.59 -13.34 -1.96
CA THR A 57 13.16 -13.17 -2.24
C THR A 57 12.44 -12.59 -1.05
N ARG A 58 12.67 -13.13 0.15
CA ARG A 58 12.09 -12.61 1.39
C ARG A 58 12.51 -11.16 1.66
N GLU A 59 13.80 -10.85 1.54
CA GLU A 59 14.31 -9.50 1.77
C GLU A 59 13.63 -8.47 0.85
N ILE A 60 13.54 -8.75 -0.45
CA ILE A 60 12.89 -7.86 -1.42
C ILE A 60 11.41 -7.68 -1.08
N ILE A 61 10.70 -8.77 -0.74
CA ILE A 61 9.29 -8.71 -0.39
C ILE A 61 9.07 -7.89 0.88
N LEU A 62 9.86 -8.12 1.93
CA LEU A 62 9.69 -7.45 3.21
C LEU A 62 10.13 -5.98 3.17
N LEU A 63 11.27 -5.67 2.54
CA LEU A 63 11.84 -4.33 2.60
C LEU A 63 11.18 -3.35 1.65
N GLU A 64 10.84 -3.79 0.41
CA GLU A 64 10.40 -2.87 -0.62
C GLU A 64 9.03 -3.22 -1.20
N PHE A 65 8.82 -4.47 -1.64
CA PHE A 65 7.63 -4.80 -2.41
C PHE A 65 6.35 -4.55 -1.61
N SER A 66 6.26 -5.11 -0.39
CA SER A 66 5.02 -5.06 0.39
C SER A 66 4.69 -3.67 0.92
N SER A 67 5.69 -2.83 1.17
CA SER A 67 5.47 -1.45 1.63
C SER A 67 5.37 -0.47 0.46
N SER A 68 6.44 -0.31 -0.33
CA SER A 68 6.56 0.78 -1.30
C SER A 68 5.74 0.52 -2.56
N ILE A 69 5.95 -0.63 -3.22
CA ILE A 69 5.27 -0.94 -4.49
C ILE A 69 3.77 -1.17 -4.25
N MET A 70 3.41 -1.88 -3.18
CA MET A 70 2.00 -2.10 -2.88
C MET A 70 1.28 -0.79 -2.54
N CYS A 71 1.91 0.14 -1.80
CA CYS A 71 1.31 1.45 -1.53
C CYS A 71 1.19 2.33 -2.79
N LEU A 72 2.08 2.20 -3.79
CA LEU A 72 1.91 2.84 -5.10
C LEU A 72 0.65 2.34 -5.81
N ILE A 73 0.39 1.03 -5.78
CA ILE A 73 -0.83 0.45 -6.36
C ILE A 73 -2.08 0.92 -5.59
N LEU A 74 -1.99 0.96 -4.26
CA LEU A 74 -3.07 1.47 -3.41
C LEU A 74 -3.31 2.97 -3.60
N ALA A 75 -2.28 3.76 -3.92
CA ALA A 75 -2.46 5.17 -4.29
C ALA A 75 -3.37 5.31 -5.52
N GLY A 76 -3.22 4.42 -6.51
CA GLY A 76 -4.11 4.36 -7.67
C GLY A 76 -5.55 4.00 -7.30
N LYS A 77 -5.78 3.00 -6.46
CA LYS A 77 -7.13 2.55 -6.10
C LYS A 77 -7.77 3.40 -5.00
N VAL A 78 -7.10 3.52 -3.87
CA VAL A 78 -7.64 4.21 -2.68
C VAL A 78 -7.58 5.71 -2.85
N GLY A 79 -6.45 6.24 -3.33
CA GLY A 79 -6.27 7.67 -3.56
C GLY A 79 -7.28 8.24 -4.57
N SER A 80 -7.49 7.56 -5.70
CA SER A 80 -8.49 7.97 -6.69
C SER A 80 -9.91 7.89 -6.15
N ASN A 81 -10.23 6.85 -5.37
CA ASN A 81 -11.56 6.68 -4.78
C ASN A 81 -11.88 7.81 -3.79
N ILE A 82 -10.93 8.14 -2.89
CA ILE A 82 -11.05 9.27 -1.95
C ILE A 82 -11.26 10.58 -2.72
N THR A 83 -10.43 10.84 -3.72
CA THR A 83 -10.50 12.09 -4.52
C THR A 83 -11.81 12.19 -5.27
N SER A 84 -12.26 11.12 -5.91
CA SER A 84 -13.51 11.09 -6.67
C SER A 84 -14.73 11.25 -5.77
N GLU A 85 -14.74 10.61 -4.60
CA GLU A 85 -15.84 10.72 -3.65
C GLU A 85 -15.98 12.15 -3.11
N ILE A 86 -14.89 12.71 -2.57
CA ILE A 86 -14.89 14.07 -2.02
C ILE A 86 -15.14 15.09 -3.15
N GLY A 87 -14.52 14.89 -4.32
CA GLY A 87 -14.72 15.76 -5.48
C GLY A 87 -16.15 15.76 -5.98
N THR A 88 -16.82 14.61 -6.01
CA THR A 88 -18.24 14.51 -6.35
C THR A 88 -19.09 15.25 -5.34
N MET A 89 -18.82 15.12 -4.04
CA MET A 89 -19.54 15.85 -2.99
C MET A 89 -19.32 17.37 -3.10
N ARG A 90 -18.15 17.79 -3.58
CA ARG A 90 -17.85 19.22 -3.83
C ARG A 90 -18.67 19.75 -5.00
N VAL A 91 -18.65 19.05 -6.14
CA VAL A 91 -19.34 19.45 -7.38
C VAL A 91 -20.87 19.44 -7.20
N THR A 92 -21.39 18.56 -6.35
CA THR A 92 -22.84 18.48 -6.03
C THR A 92 -23.25 19.39 -4.86
N GLU A 93 -22.39 20.30 -4.42
CA GLU A 93 -22.62 21.30 -3.35
C GLU A 93 -22.96 20.69 -1.98
N GLN A 94 -22.72 19.39 -1.78
CA GLN A 94 -22.96 18.70 -0.50
C GLN A 94 -22.02 19.25 0.60
N ILE A 95 -20.79 19.61 0.26
CA ILE A 95 -19.82 20.19 1.19
C ILE A 95 -20.31 21.58 1.62
N ASP A 96 -20.77 22.41 0.69
CA ASP A 96 -21.27 23.75 0.97
C ASP A 96 -22.54 23.70 1.83
N ALA A 97 -23.43 22.72 1.56
CA ALA A 97 -24.62 22.49 2.41
C ALA A 97 -24.23 22.11 3.86
N MET A 98 -23.20 21.29 4.06
CA MET A 98 -22.69 20.97 5.41
C MET A 98 -22.13 22.19 6.13
N GLU A 99 -21.42 23.07 5.43
CA GLU A 99 -20.84 24.28 6.00
C GLU A 99 -21.93 25.29 6.41
N ILE A 100 -22.98 25.43 5.60
CA ILE A 100 -24.16 26.27 5.94
C ILE A 100 -24.88 25.74 7.17
N MET A 101 -24.92 24.41 7.37
CA MET A 101 -25.48 23.80 8.58
C MET A 101 -24.55 23.89 9.80
N GLY A 102 -23.38 24.58 9.69
CA GLY A 102 -22.42 24.73 10.80
C GLY A 102 -21.58 23.47 11.08
N VAL A 103 -21.57 22.49 10.17
CA VAL A 103 -20.74 21.29 10.29
C VAL A 103 -19.40 21.57 9.63
N ASN A 104 -18.29 21.34 10.36
CA ASN A 104 -16.96 21.40 9.76
C ASN A 104 -16.77 20.22 8.82
N SER A 105 -16.89 20.49 7.51
CA SER A 105 -16.85 19.49 6.44
C SER A 105 -15.53 18.72 6.39
N ALA A 106 -14.40 19.40 6.63
CA ALA A 106 -13.08 18.76 6.64
C ALA A 106 -12.95 17.73 7.76
N ASN A 107 -13.35 18.09 8.99
CA ASN A 107 -13.30 17.18 10.12
C ASN A 107 -14.29 16.01 9.98
N PHE A 108 -15.40 16.22 9.31
CA PHE A 108 -16.43 15.21 9.15
C PHE A 108 -16.10 14.22 8.04
N LEU A 109 -15.53 14.67 6.92
CA LEU A 109 -15.27 13.83 5.74
C LEU A 109 -13.83 13.32 5.70
N ILE A 110 -12.83 14.19 5.96
CA ILE A 110 -11.42 13.89 5.71
C ILE A 110 -10.80 13.11 6.88
N MET A 111 -11.04 13.53 8.12
CA MET A 111 -10.43 12.89 9.30
C MET A 111 -10.71 11.39 9.40
N PRO A 112 -11.96 10.88 9.22
CA PRO A 112 -12.21 9.45 9.27
C PRO A 112 -11.51 8.67 8.15
N LYS A 113 -11.35 9.28 6.96
CA LYS A 113 -10.64 8.66 5.82
C LYS A 113 -9.15 8.52 6.11
N ILE A 114 -8.51 9.60 6.57
CA ILE A 114 -7.07 9.58 6.91
C ILE A 114 -6.80 8.57 8.03
N THR A 115 -7.52 8.66 9.14
CA THR A 115 -7.32 7.76 10.28
C THR A 115 -7.65 6.32 9.95
N GLY A 116 -8.70 6.08 9.18
CA GLY A 116 -9.07 4.74 8.72
C GLY A 116 -8.00 4.12 7.84
N MET A 117 -7.42 4.89 6.92
CA MET A 117 -6.36 4.40 6.04
C MET A 117 -5.04 4.17 6.79
N MET A 118 -4.66 5.06 7.70
CA MET A 118 -3.47 4.87 8.54
C MET A 118 -3.54 3.60 9.41
N LEU A 119 -4.74 3.19 9.81
CA LEU A 119 -4.94 1.96 10.58
C LEU A 119 -4.99 0.71 9.68
N PHE A 120 -5.56 0.82 8.49
CA PHE A 120 -5.84 -0.36 7.68
C PHE A 120 -4.78 -0.67 6.62
N ILE A 121 -4.10 0.31 6.03
CA ILE A 121 -3.02 0.04 5.05
C ILE A 121 -1.89 -0.81 5.64
N PRO A 122 -1.43 -0.63 6.89
CA PRO A 122 -0.48 -1.56 7.50
C PRO A 122 -0.96 -3.01 7.55
N VAL A 123 -2.26 -3.23 7.75
CA VAL A 123 -2.85 -4.57 7.70
C VAL A 123 -2.79 -5.15 6.29
N LEU A 124 -3.08 -4.34 5.26
CA LEU A 124 -2.94 -4.75 3.86
C LEU A 124 -1.49 -5.09 3.50
N VAL A 125 -0.53 -4.33 4.01
CA VAL A 125 0.91 -4.59 3.82
C VAL A 125 1.30 -5.91 4.48
N PHE A 126 0.78 -6.23 5.65
CA PHE A 126 1.00 -7.52 6.29
C PHE A 126 0.43 -8.69 5.46
N PHE A 127 -0.78 -8.54 4.90
CA PHE A 127 -1.32 -9.50 3.93
C PHE A 127 -0.43 -9.62 2.69
N SER A 128 0.09 -8.52 2.17
CA SER A 128 1.01 -8.52 1.04
C SER A 128 2.30 -9.28 1.33
N MET A 129 2.90 -9.10 2.51
CA MET A 129 4.09 -9.85 2.92
C MET A 129 3.84 -11.36 2.93
N THR A 130 2.77 -11.77 3.60
CA THR A 130 2.46 -13.20 3.75
C THR A 130 2.13 -13.85 2.41
N THR A 131 1.26 -13.23 1.62
CA THR A 131 0.86 -13.76 0.31
C THR A 131 1.97 -13.68 -0.74
N GLY A 132 2.85 -12.67 -0.66
CA GLY A 132 4.03 -12.58 -1.52
C GLY A 132 5.03 -13.69 -1.24
N ILE A 133 5.30 -14.00 0.03
CA ILE A 133 6.14 -15.15 0.41
C ILE A 133 5.51 -16.48 -0.06
N LEU A 134 4.19 -16.65 0.10
CA LEU A 134 3.49 -17.83 -0.43
C LEU A 134 3.62 -17.96 -1.96
N GLY A 135 3.58 -16.84 -2.68
CA GLY A 135 3.86 -16.82 -4.12
C GLY A 135 5.27 -17.30 -4.46
N GLY A 136 6.27 -16.90 -3.66
CA GLY A 136 7.65 -17.40 -3.78
C GLY A 136 7.77 -18.90 -3.51
N VAL A 137 7.10 -19.41 -2.47
CA VAL A 137 7.02 -20.85 -2.17
C VAL A 137 6.36 -21.60 -3.33
N PHE A 138 5.27 -21.08 -3.88
CA PHE A 138 4.64 -21.68 -5.05
C PHE A 138 5.62 -21.76 -6.24
N ALA A 139 6.40 -20.72 -6.51
CA ALA A 139 7.43 -20.72 -7.53
C ALA A 139 8.45 -21.84 -7.33
N SER A 140 8.85 -22.13 -6.08
CA SER A 140 9.84 -23.18 -5.79
C SER A 140 9.38 -24.59 -6.13
N HIS A 141 8.06 -24.83 -6.22
CA HIS A 141 7.49 -26.11 -6.62
C HIS A 141 7.33 -26.27 -8.13
N VAL A 142 7.22 -25.15 -8.87
CA VAL A 142 6.91 -25.17 -10.31
C VAL A 142 8.18 -25.01 -11.15
N VAL A 143 9.18 -24.28 -10.65
CA VAL A 143 10.36 -23.90 -11.43
C VAL A 143 11.49 -24.91 -11.27
N SER A 144 11.93 -25.47 -12.38
CA SER A 144 13.10 -26.36 -12.43
C SER A 144 14.36 -25.58 -12.02
N GLY A 145 15.09 -26.08 -11.02
CA GLY A 145 16.33 -25.44 -10.52
C GLY A 145 16.23 -24.91 -9.10
N MET A 146 15.03 -24.74 -8.57
CA MET A 146 14.78 -24.48 -7.14
C MET A 146 14.31 -25.78 -6.47
N THR A 147 14.87 -26.09 -5.29
CA THR A 147 14.32 -27.15 -4.44
C THR A 147 13.50 -26.50 -3.34
N PRO A 148 12.26 -26.91 -3.09
CA PRO A 148 11.41 -26.32 -2.05
C PRO A 148 12.10 -26.26 -0.69
N ALA A 149 12.80 -27.34 -0.30
CA ALA A 149 13.52 -27.39 0.96
C ALA A 149 14.64 -26.33 1.08
N SER A 150 15.40 -26.06 0.01
CA SER A 150 16.43 -25.02 0.03
C SER A 150 15.83 -23.63 0.04
N PHE A 151 14.68 -23.43 -0.61
CA PHE A 151 13.95 -22.17 -0.60
C PHE A 151 13.39 -21.86 0.80
N GLU A 152 12.74 -22.81 1.43
CA GLU A 152 12.21 -22.68 2.79
C GLU A 152 13.33 -22.43 3.82
N PHE A 153 14.46 -23.14 3.71
CA PHE A 153 15.63 -22.87 4.52
C PHE A 153 16.13 -21.43 4.34
N GLY A 154 16.15 -20.93 3.09
CA GLY A 154 16.50 -19.54 2.80
C GLY A 154 15.54 -18.52 3.42
N LEU A 155 14.22 -18.82 3.43
CA LEU A 155 13.23 -17.96 4.08
C LEU A 155 13.46 -17.81 5.58
N GLN A 156 13.98 -18.85 6.23
CA GLN A 156 14.24 -18.85 7.68
C GLN A 156 15.65 -18.35 8.03
N TYR A 157 16.58 -18.38 7.06
CA TYR A 157 17.97 -18.03 7.26
C TYR A 157 18.13 -16.58 7.66
N TYR A 158 18.75 -16.31 8.81
CA TYR A 158 19.07 -14.97 9.34
C TYR A 158 17.88 -13.99 9.30
N PHE A 159 16.75 -14.40 9.90
CA PHE A 159 15.55 -13.56 9.94
C PHE A 159 15.71 -12.39 10.92
N ASN A 160 15.56 -11.15 10.43
CA ASN A 160 15.57 -9.95 11.25
C ASN A 160 14.13 -9.41 11.44
N PRO A 161 13.55 -9.50 12.65
CA PRO A 161 12.19 -8.99 12.91
C PRO A 161 12.02 -7.49 12.68
N PHE A 162 13.11 -6.74 12.69
CA PHE A 162 13.11 -5.30 12.43
C PHE A 162 12.52 -4.96 11.04
N TYR A 163 12.71 -5.82 10.04
CA TYR A 163 12.20 -5.57 8.68
C TYR A 163 10.68 -5.51 8.60
N ILE A 164 9.97 -6.26 9.45
CA ILE A 164 8.51 -6.17 9.55
C ILE A 164 8.10 -4.80 10.11
N TRP A 165 8.73 -4.37 11.20
CA TRP A 165 8.46 -3.06 11.80
C TRP A 165 8.80 -1.91 10.86
N TYR A 166 9.92 -2.02 10.15
CA TYR A 166 10.32 -1.08 9.12
C TYR A 166 9.22 -0.88 8.06
N SER A 167 8.71 -1.96 7.50
CA SER A 167 7.66 -1.90 6.47
C SER A 167 6.33 -1.38 7.03
N VAL A 168 5.99 -1.71 8.27
CA VAL A 168 4.78 -1.19 8.94
C VAL A 168 4.89 0.32 9.13
N ILE A 169 6.02 0.83 9.59
CA ILE A 169 6.24 2.29 9.76
C ILE A 169 6.14 3.00 8.42
N LYS A 170 6.80 2.49 7.37
CA LYS A 170 6.69 3.02 6.00
C LYS A 170 5.23 3.07 5.54
N SER A 171 4.48 2.00 5.74
CA SER A 171 3.08 1.89 5.31
C SER A 171 2.15 2.90 5.99
N VAL A 172 2.38 3.23 7.28
CA VAL A 172 1.63 4.27 7.99
C VAL A 172 1.88 5.66 7.38
N VAL A 173 3.14 5.97 7.07
CA VAL A 173 3.50 7.25 6.43
C VAL A 173 2.88 7.35 5.04
N TYR A 174 2.95 6.28 4.24
CA TYR A 174 2.35 6.27 2.90
C TYR A 174 0.83 6.35 2.94
N ALA A 175 0.19 5.69 3.91
CA ALA A 175 -1.24 5.80 4.14
C ALA A 175 -1.67 7.25 4.40
N PHE A 176 -0.92 7.96 5.22
CA PHE A 176 -1.13 9.38 5.46
C PHE A 176 -0.97 10.22 4.20
N LEU A 177 0.09 9.99 3.42
CA LEU A 177 0.33 10.72 2.16
C LEU A 177 -0.80 10.47 1.14
N ILE A 178 -1.18 9.21 0.91
CA ILE A 178 -2.24 8.85 -0.04
C ILE A 178 -3.56 9.52 0.34
N SER A 179 -3.96 9.39 1.59
CA SER A 179 -5.28 9.86 2.05
C SER A 179 -5.34 11.38 2.17
N SER A 180 -4.28 12.04 2.60
CA SER A 180 -4.23 13.51 2.70
C SER A 180 -4.18 14.18 1.34
N ILE A 181 -3.34 13.69 0.42
CA ILE A 181 -3.24 14.23 -0.94
C ILE A 181 -4.54 13.97 -1.70
N GLY A 182 -5.09 12.75 -1.65
CA GLY A 182 -6.37 12.43 -2.27
C GLY A 182 -7.51 13.31 -1.77
N SER A 183 -7.58 13.54 -0.47
CA SER A 183 -8.56 14.43 0.15
C SER A 183 -8.38 15.89 -0.27
N TYR A 184 -7.13 16.38 -0.33
CA TYR A 184 -6.82 17.74 -0.76
C TYR A 184 -7.28 18.01 -2.20
N PHE A 185 -6.94 17.12 -3.12
CA PHE A 185 -7.36 17.28 -4.52
C PHE A 185 -8.88 17.18 -4.67
N GLY A 186 -9.53 16.24 -3.98
CA GLY A 186 -10.98 16.10 -4.02
C GLY A 186 -11.71 17.33 -3.46
N TYR A 187 -11.24 17.85 -2.34
CA TYR A 187 -11.88 19.00 -1.67
C TYR A 187 -11.77 20.30 -2.46
N ASN A 188 -10.71 20.49 -3.23
CA ASN A 188 -10.43 21.69 -3.99
C ASN A 188 -10.88 21.62 -5.48
N VAL A 189 -11.65 20.60 -5.86
CA VAL A 189 -12.19 20.51 -7.23
C VAL A 189 -13.10 21.70 -7.51
N LYS A 190 -12.91 22.30 -8.69
CA LYS A 190 -13.76 23.38 -9.21
C LYS A 190 -14.25 23.00 -10.61
N GLY A 191 -15.55 22.97 -10.81
CA GLY A 191 -16.16 22.63 -12.09
C GLY A 191 -17.04 21.41 -12.03
N GLY A 192 -17.11 20.64 -13.11
CA GLY A 192 -18.00 19.48 -13.23
C GLY A 192 -17.29 18.13 -13.04
N SER A 193 -17.99 17.06 -13.40
CA SER A 193 -17.50 15.67 -13.27
C SER A 193 -16.19 15.39 -14.01
N LEU A 194 -15.91 16.08 -15.12
CA LEU A 194 -14.65 15.95 -15.84
C LEU A 194 -13.45 16.42 -14.99
N GLU A 195 -13.63 17.50 -14.23
CA GLU A 195 -12.58 18.04 -13.37
C GLU A 195 -12.32 17.12 -12.16
N VAL A 196 -13.32 16.38 -11.68
CA VAL A 196 -13.15 15.33 -10.67
C VAL A 196 -12.21 14.22 -11.18
N GLY A 197 -12.38 13.80 -12.45
CA GLY A 197 -11.50 12.82 -13.08
C GLY A 197 -10.05 13.30 -13.18
N LYS A 198 -9.84 14.56 -13.60
CA LYS A 198 -8.50 15.17 -13.65
C LYS A 198 -7.88 15.30 -12.26
N ALA A 199 -8.65 15.71 -11.26
CA ALA A 199 -8.20 15.80 -9.89
C ALA A 199 -7.76 14.44 -9.35
N SER A 200 -8.49 13.36 -9.66
CA SER A 200 -8.13 11.99 -9.30
C SER A 200 -6.80 11.58 -9.92
N THR A 201 -6.60 11.84 -11.20
CA THR A 201 -5.33 11.55 -11.88
C THR A 201 -4.17 12.32 -11.26
N ASN A 202 -4.34 13.62 -11.01
CA ASN A 202 -3.32 14.45 -10.37
C ASN A 202 -3.00 13.98 -8.96
N ALA A 203 -4.02 13.58 -8.18
CA ALA A 203 -3.84 13.04 -6.85
C ALA A 203 -2.98 11.75 -6.86
N ILE A 204 -3.23 10.84 -7.80
CA ILE A 204 -2.44 9.61 -7.95
C ILE A 204 -0.98 9.94 -8.28
N VAL A 205 -0.74 10.81 -9.26
CA VAL A 205 0.61 11.18 -9.69
C VAL A 205 1.40 11.81 -8.55
N ILE A 206 0.82 12.80 -7.87
CA ILE A 206 1.50 13.50 -6.77
C ILE A 206 1.68 12.57 -5.56
N SER A 207 0.69 11.74 -5.21
CA SER A 207 0.85 10.74 -4.15
C SER A 207 1.99 9.77 -4.47
N SER A 208 2.10 9.30 -5.71
CA SER A 208 3.17 8.39 -6.13
C SER A 208 4.56 9.04 -6.02
N ILE A 209 4.70 10.27 -6.44
CA ILE A 209 5.96 11.03 -6.31
C ILE A 209 6.32 11.21 -4.83
N MET A 210 5.36 11.58 -4.00
CA MET A 210 5.59 11.80 -2.57
C MET A 210 5.91 10.49 -1.83
N ILE A 211 5.31 9.36 -2.23
CA ILE A 211 5.66 8.04 -1.70
C ILE A 211 7.11 7.70 -2.04
N LEU A 212 7.54 7.87 -3.29
CA LEU A 212 8.91 7.58 -3.69
C LEU A 212 9.94 8.47 -2.98
N LEU A 213 9.64 9.75 -2.79
CA LEU A 213 10.50 10.65 -2.02
C LEU A 213 10.58 10.22 -0.54
N ALA A 214 9.43 9.92 0.06
CA ALA A 214 9.38 9.44 1.44
C ALA A 214 10.08 8.09 1.60
N ASP A 215 10.02 7.23 0.59
CA ASP A 215 10.69 5.94 0.55
C ASP A 215 12.21 6.08 0.68
N VAL A 216 12.81 6.93 -0.15
CA VAL A 216 14.26 7.22 -0.09
C VAL A 216 14.66 7.76 1.29
N ILE A 217 13.90 8.70 1.82
CA ILE A 217 14.19 9.32 3.13
C ILE A 217 14.08 8.29 4.27
N LEU A 218 12.99 7.52 4.31
CA LEU A 218 12.76 6.53 5.37
C LEU A 218 13.78 5.39 5.30
N THR A 219 14.09 4.92 4.10
CA THR A 219 15.11 3.88 3.87
C THR A 219 16.47 4.35 4.37
N HIS A 220 16.86 5.58 4.01
CA HIS A 220 18.14 6.14 4.48
C HIS A 220 18.19 6.28 6.00
N ILE A 221 17.15 6.83 6.62
CA ILE A 221 17.13 7.05 8.08
C ILE A 221 17.09 5.74 8.86
N MET A 222 16.36 4.72 8.37
CA MET A 222 16.11 3.50 9.14
C MET A 222 17.11 2.37 8.88
N LEU A 223 17.73 2.30 7.69
CA LEU A 223 18.64 1.22 7.34
C LEU A 223 20.11 1.62 7.34
N THR A 224 20.46 2.92 7.33
CA THR A 224 21.86 3.38 7.34
C THR A 224 22.41 3.71 8.73
N LYS A 225 21.75 3.23 9.80
CA LYS A 225 22.26 3.35 11.17
C LYS A 225 23.06 2.13 11.58
#